data_0a183b0ee35ce4ef8609dce5caa5bf9c
#
_entry.id   0a183b0ee35ce4ef8609dce5caa5bf9c
#
_cell.length_a   1.000
_cell.length_b   1.000
_cell.length_c   1.000
_cell.angle_alpha   90.00
_cell.angle_beta   90.00
_cell.angle_gamma   90.00
#
_symmetry.space_group_name_H-M   'P 1'
#
loop_
_entity.id
_entity.type
_entity.pdbx_description
1 polymer ?
#
loop_
_entity_poly.entity_id
_entity_poly.type
_entity_poly.pdbx_seq_one_letter_code
_entity_poly.pdbx_strand_id
1 'polypeptide(L)'
;EIWVTWNPERDGSPTDARFRKSPPPNSVGCELNFADNPWFPPSLEEERIADRERLDDQTYAWVWDGAYRENSQAQILAGKYRVAEFDPQPGWHGPYYGLDWGFSQDPTAGVKLWIGGRSLYVEYEAGRVGLENDDIAKYMIERLPGIERHTVRADSARPETISHVKSNGDGRRQSLPQIVPVEKWKGSVEDGIAHLRSYSEIVIHPRCTAFLREARLYSYKVDRLTGDVLADVVDAHNHYIDAARYALGPLIRRGGSGVFA
;
A
#
# COMPACT_ATOMS: atom_id res chain seq x y z
N GLU A 1 -12.08 -36.28 -4.44
CA GLU A 1 -11.31 -35.42 -5.30
C GLU A 1 -12.02 -34.06 -5.41
N ILE A 2 -11.29 -32.95 -5.26
CA ILE A 2 -11.85 -31.60 -5.32
C ILE A 2 -11.10 -30.86 -6.45
N TRP A 3 -11.87 -30.29 -7.37
CA TRP A 3 -11.37 -29.47 -8.47
C TRP A 3 -11.73 -28.00 -8.18
N VAL A 4 -10.75 -27.11 -8.31
CA VAL A 4 -10.94 -25.67 -8.14
C VAL A 4 -10.39 -24.98 -9.39
N THR A 5 -11.26 -24.29 -10.13
CA THR A 5 -10.88 -23.49 -11.28
C THR A 5 -11.36 -22.07 -11.06
N TRP A 6 -10.52 -21.09 -11.34
CA TRP A 6 -10.89 -19.67 -11.25
C TRP A 6 -9.97 -18.80 -12.10
N ASN A 7 -10.45 -17.64 -12.51
CA ASN A 7 -9.59 -16.57 -12.97
C ASN A 7 -9.12 -15.77 -11.74
N PRO A 8 -7.84 -15.43 -11.62
CA PRO A 8 -7.34 -14.67 -10.47
C PRO A 8 -7.95 -13.28 -10.47
N GLU A 9 -8.60 -12.91 -9.35
CA GLU A 9 -9.17 -11.55 -9.21
C GLU A 9 -8.14 -10.56 -8.65
N ARG A 10 -7.51 -10.92 -7.52
CA ARG A 10 -6.54 -10.05 -6.85
C ARG A 10 -5.36 -10.86 -6.35
N ASP A 11 -4.18 -10.28 -6.46
CA ASP A 11 -2.98 -10.83 -5.80
C ASP A 11 -3.22 -10.90 -4.28
N GLY A 12 -3.06 -12.12 -3.72
CA GLY A 12 -3.30 -12.39 -2.29
C GLY A 12 -4.77 -12.50 -1.89
N SER A 13 -5.73 -12.62 -2.82
CA SER A 13 -7.10 -13.03 -2.49
C SER A 13 -7.10 -14.37 -1.76
N PRO A 14 -8.14 -14.71 -0.96
CA PRO A 14 -8.17 -15.98 -0.21
C PRO A 14 -7.96 -17.23 -1.07
N THR A 15 -8.50 -17.24 -2.29
CA THR A 15 -8.32 -18.34 -3.25
C THR A 15 -6.89 -18.38 -3.76
N ASP A 16 -6.35 -17.25 -4.15
CA ASP A 16 -4.97 -17.11 -4.62
C ASP A 16 -3.97 -17.50 -3.53
N ALA A 17 -4.13 -16.96 -2.32
CA ALA A 17 -3.27 -17.27 -1.19
C ALA A 17 -3.28 -18.78 -0.87
N ARG A 18 -4.46 -19.42 -0.92
CA ARG A 18 -4.63 -20.83 -0.60
C ARG A 18 -4.15 -21.79 -1.67
N PHE A 19 -4.41 -21.50 -2.95
CA PHE A 19 -4.21 -22.49 -4.02
C PHE A 19 -3.06 -22.17 -4.96
N ARG A 20 -2.60 -20.91 -5.00
CA ARG A 20 -1.50 -20.47 -5.85
C ARG A 20 -0.22 -20.22 -5.05
N LYS A 21 -0.30 -19.47 -3.93
CA LYS A 21 0.88 -19.11 -3.12
C LYS A 21 1.27 -20.15 -2.08
N SER A 22 0.27 -20.82 -1.47
CA SER A 22 0.49 -21.83 -0.44
C SER A 22 -0.45 -23.02 -0.68
N PRO A 23 -0.23 -23.80 -1.75
CA PRO A 23 -1.11 -24.89 -2.11
C PRO A 23 -1.16 -25.95 -0.99
N PRO A 24 -2.34 -26.52 -0.71
CA PRO A 24 -2.48 -27.57 0.29
C PRO A 24 -1.59 -28.78 0.00
N PRO A 25 -1.15 -29.52 1.02
CA PRO A 25 -0.46 -30.81 0.81
C PRO A 25 -1.28 -31.74 -0.10
N ASN A 26 -0.61 -32.45 -1.00
CA ASN A 26 -1.21 -33.36 -1.98
C ASN A 26 -2.15 -32.68 -3.00
N SER A 27 -1.97 -31.40 -3.27
CA SER A 27 -2.63 -30.69 -4.37
C SER A 27 -1.68 -30.55 -5.57
N VAL A 28 -2.28 -30.50 -6.76
CA VAL A 28 -1.58 -30.14 -8.00
C VAL A 28 -2.18 -28.84 -8.50
N GLY A 29 -1.35 -27.82 -8.63
CA GLY A 29 -1.73 -26.52 -9.22
C GLY A 29 -1.17 -26.43 -10.64
N CYS A 30 -1.99 -25.93 -11.57
CA CYS A 30 -1.58 -25.65 -12.94
C CYS A 30 -2.17 -24.30 -13.36
N GLU A 31 -1.35 -23.43 -13.92
CA GLU A 31 -1.78 -22.19 -14.54
C GLU A 31 -1.89 -22.44 -16.04
N LEU A 32 -3.08 -22.22 -16.59
CA LEU A 32 -3.39 -22.45 -17.98
C LEU A 32 -4.11 -21.21 -18.54
N ASN A 33 -3.77 -20.84 -19.74
CA ASN A 33 -4.48 -19.81 -20.51
C ASN A 33 -4.79 -20.32 -21.93
N PHE A 34 -5.32 -19.44 -22.78
CA PHE A 34 -5.72 -19.83 -24.14
C PHE A 34 -4.57 -20.40 -24.97
N ALA A 35 -3.34 -19.91 -24.77
CA ALA A 35 -2.16 -20.34 -25.52
C ALA A 35 -1.71 -21.77 -25.19
N ASP A 36 -2.09 -22.26 -24.00
CA ASP A 36 -1.77 -23.63 -23.54
C ASP A 36 -2.77 -24.67 -24.07
N ASN A 37 -3.86 -24.22 -24.71
CA ASN A 37 -4.90 -25.11 -25.23
C ASN A 37 -4.66 -25.44 -26.72
N PRO A 38 -4.15 -26.64 -27.08
CA PRO A 38 -3.91 -27.00 -28.46
C PRO A 38 -5.18 -27.18 -29.29
N TRP A 39 -6.33 -27.25 -28.63
CA TRP A 39 -7.66 -27.36 -29.27
C TRP A 39 -8.47 -26.07 -29.09
N PHE A 40 -7.81 -24.92 -28.99
CA PHE A 40 -8.51 -23.65 -28.84
C PHE A 40 -9.47 -23.40 -30.01
N PRO A 41 -10.80 -23.25 -29.75
CA PRO A 41 -11.77 -23.18 -30.82
C PRO A 41 -11.65 -21.90 -31.66
N PRO A 42 -11.85 -21.96 -32.98
CA PRO A 42 -11.84 -20.76 -33.83
C PRO A 42 -12.80 -19.66 -33.38
N SER A 43 -13.96 -20.03 -32.85
CA SER A 43 -14.94 -19.05 -32.32
C SER A 43 -14.42 -18.27 -31.12
N LEU A 44 -13.66 -18.91 -30.22
CA LEU A 44 -13.01 -18.21 -29.09
C LEU A 44 -11.82 -17.38 -29.56
N GLU A 45 -11.11 -17.79 -30.61
CA GLU A 45 -10.04 -16.98 -31.19
C GLU A 45 -10.60 -15.71 -31.83
N GLU A 46 -11.75 -15.77 -32.52
CA GLU A 46 -12.44 -14.60 -33.04
C GLU A 46 -12.87 -13.66 -31.92
N GLU A 47 -13.40 -14.19 -30.81
CA GLU A 47 -13.78 -13.42 -29.65
C GLU A 47 -12.54 -12.76 -28.98
N ARG A 48 -11.45 -13.50 -28.84
CA ARG A 48 -10.19 -12.99 -28.28
C ARG A 48 -9.64 -11.83 -29.12
N ILE A 49 -9.68 -11.94 -30.45
CA ILE A 49 -9.24 -10.87 -31.34
C ILE A 49 -10.14 -9.64 -31.20
N ALA A 50 -11.45 -9.82 -31.15
CA ALA A 50 -12.39 -8.73 -30.94
C ALA A 50 -12.19 -8.07 -29.56
N ASP A 51 -11.90 -8.87 -28.51
CA ASP A 51 -11.62 -8.38 -27.18
C ASP A 51 -10.30 -7.60 -27.11
N ARG A 52 -9.29 -7.96 -27.90
CA ARG A 52 -8.04 -7.20 -27.99
C ARG A 52 -8.24 -5.78 -28.48
N GLU A 53 -9.22 -5.55 -29.33
CA GLU A 53 -9.56 -4.21 -29.85
C GLU A 53 -10.52 -3.44 -28.93
N ARG A 54 -11.37 -4.16 -28.20
CA ARG A 54 -12.46 -3.59 -27.38
C ARG A 54 -12.07 -3.34 -25.94
N LEU A 55 -11.28 -4.23 -25.33
CA LEU A 55 -10.91 -4.17 -23.92
C LEU A 55 -9.63 -3.37 -23.73
N ASP A 56 -9.51 -2.74 -22.55
CA ASP A 56 -8.22 -2.21 -22.10
C ASP A 56 -7.22 -3.35 -21.84
N ASP A 57 -5.93 -3.03 -21.87
CA ASP A 57 -4.85 -4.02 -21.72
C ASP A 57 -4.94 -4.84 -20.43
N GLN A 58 -5.39 -4.26 -19.32
CA GLN A 58 -5.52 -4.95 -18.04
C GLN A 58 -6.68 -5.94 -18.05
N THR A 59 -7.82 -5.52 -18.56
CA THR A 59 -9.00 -6.39 -18.68
C THR A 59 -8.71 -7.53 -19.65
N TYR A 60 -8.06 -7.25 -20.79
CA TYR A 60 -7.65 -8.28 -21.74
C TYR A 60 -6.71 -9.30 -21.08
N ALA A 61 -5.66 -8.85 -20.41
CA ALA A 61 -4.71 -9.73 -19.73
C ALA A 61 -5.36 -10.58 -18.62
N TRP A 62 -6.35 -10.02 -17.91
CA TRP A 62 -7.12 -10.78 -16.93
C TRP A 62 -7.98 -11.87 -17.56
N VAL A 63 -8.67 -11.55 -18.67
CA VAL A 63 -9.60 -12.50 -19.32
C VAL A 63 -8.82 -13.61 -20.03
N TRP A 64 -7.75 -13.27 -20.75
CA TRP A 64 -7.09 -14.16 -21.70
C TRP A 64 -5.72 -14.67 -21.26
N ASP A 65 -4.94 -13.86 -20.50
CA ASP A 65 -3.57 -14.21 -20.14
C ASP A 65 -3.44 -14.71 -18.68
N GLY A 66 -4.56 -14.78 -17.92
CA GLY A 66 -4.57 -15.22 -16.53
C GLY A 66 -3.93 -14.23 -15.56
N ALA A 67 -3.82 -12.96 -15.93
CA ALA A 67 -3.37 -11.89 -15.06
C ALA A 67 -4.38 -11.63 -13.92
N TYR A 68 -3.94 -10.95 -12.87
CA TYR A 68 -4.87 -10.49 -11.85
C TYR A 68 -5.78 -9.40 -12.43
N ARG A 69 -7.05 -9.45 -12.05
CA ARG A 69 -7.99 -8.37 -12.33
C ARG A 69 -7.65 -7.19 -11.43
N GLU A 70 -6.88 -6.25 -11.95
CA GLU A 70 -6.72 -4.95 -11.31
C GLU A 70 -7.97 -4.12 -11.62
N ASN A 71 -8.84 -3.92 -10.61
CA ASN A 71 -9.96 -2.99 -10.76
C ASN A 71 -9.40 -1.57 -10.65
N SER A 72 -8.83 -1.07 -11.75
CA SER A 72 -8.10 0.21 -11.79
C SER A 72 -8.95 1.39 -11.34
N GLN A 73 -10.27 1.31 -11.52
CA GLN A 73 -11.19 2.37 -11.09
C GLN A 73 -11.38 2.43 -9.57
N ALA A 74 -11.33 1.29 -8.88
CA ALA A 74 -11.43 1.25 -7.43
C ALA A 74 -10.08 1.48 -6.73
N GLN A 75 -8.96 1.26 -7.41
CA GLN A 75 -7.63 1.46 -6.83
C GLN A 75 -7.36 2.95 -6.60
N ILE A 76 -7.03 3.30 -5.36
CA ILE A 76 -6.83 4.68 -4.95
C ILE A 76 -5.60 5.30 -5.62
N LEU A 77 -4.51 4.53 -5.75
CA LEU A 77 -3.23 4.99 -6.29
C LEU A 77 -2.95 4.48 -7.73
N ALA A 78 -3.98 4.00 -8.45
CA ALA A 78 -3.82 3.55 -9.84
C ALA A 78 -3.17 4.64 -10.71
N GLY A 79 -2.13 4.25 -11.47
CA GLY A 79 -1.40 5.17 -12.36
C GLY A 79 -0.63 6.30 -11.67
N LYS A 80 -0.53 6.29 -10.33
CA LYS A 80 0.16 7.31 -9.55
C LYS A 80 1.53 6.92 -9.05
N TYR A 81 1.94 5.66 -9.17
CA TYR A 81 3.22 5.21 -8.65
C TYR A 81 4.05 4.47 -9.70
N ARG A 82 5.34 4.50 -9.50
CA ARG A 82 6.31 3.64 -10.18
C ARG A 82 7.39 3.16 -9.22
N VAL A 83 8.05 2.09 -9.59
CA VAL A 83 9.20 1.55 -8.83
C VAL A 83 10.49 1.99 -9.50
N ALA A 84 11.38 2.62 -8.74
CA ALA A 84 12.71 2.99 -9.20
C ALA A 84 13.69 3.13 -8.03
N GLU A 85 14.95 2.83 -8.27
CA GLU A 85 16.03 3.21 -7.37
C GLU A 85 16.25 4.73 -7.44
N PHE A 86 16.54 5.32 -6.29
CA PHE A 86 16.89 6.74 -6.17
C PHE A 86 17.69 6.97 -4.88
N ASP A 87 18.41 8.07 -4.87
CA ASP A 87 19.00 8.67 -3.68
C ASP A 87 18.42 10.07 -3.48
N PRO A 88 18.15 10.48 -2.22
CA PRO A 88 17.67 11.82 -1.92
C PRO A 88 18.64 12.87 -2.45
N GLN A 89 18.10 13.86 -3.16
CA GLN A 89 18.89 14.92 -3.77
C GLN A 89 18.92 16.19 -2.92
N PRO A 90 19.98 17.02 -3.01
CA PRO A 90 19.99 18.35 -2.43
C PRO A 90 18.78 19.16 -2.89
N GLY A 91 18.11 19.82 -1.96
CA GLY A 91 16.91 20.61 -2.24
C GLY A 91 15.59 19.84 -2.16
N TRP A 92 15.60 18.53 -1.92
CA TRP A 92 14.38 17.83 -1.55
C TRP A 92 13.95 18.18 -0.13
N HIS A 93 12.63 18.20 0.08
CA HIS A 93 12.04 18.40 1.40
C HIS A 93 11.91 17.07 2.14
N GLY A 94 12.26 17.07 3.41
CA GLY A 94 12.23 15.87 4.28
C GLY A 94 13.55 15.66 5.02
N PRO A 95 13.81 14.46 5.56
CA PRO A 95 12.90 13.31 5.50
C PRO A 95 11.66 13.50 6.38
N TYR A 96 10.53 12.92 5.93
CA TYR A 96 9.30 12.80 6.71
C TYR A 96 9.14 11.37 7.21
N TYR A 97 8.81 11.22 8.50
CA TYR A 97 8.59 9.91 9.11
C TYR A 97 7.18 9.80 9.66
N GLY A 98 6.54 8.66 9.40
CA GLY A 98 5.22 8.35 9.93
C GLY A 98 5.16 6.93 10.46
N LEU A 99 4.34 6.72 11.49
CA LEU A 99 4.08 5.41 12.09
C LEU A 99 2.57 5.18 12.19
N ASP A 100 2.17 3.97 11.83
CA ASP A 100 0.84 3.43 12.08
C ASP A 100 0.92 2.22 13.02
N TRP A 101 -0.03 2.12 13.97
CA TRP A 101 0.03 1.12 15.02
C TRP A 101 -0.78 -0.13 14.66
N GLY A 102 -0.13 -1.26 14.59
CA GLY A 102 -0.74 -2.58 14.57
C GLY A 102 -0.21 -3.46 15.71
N PHE A 103 -0.78 -4.64 15.91
CA PHE A 103 -0.28 -5.60 16.89
C PHE A 103 -0.56 -7.05 16.49
N SER A 104 -1.83 -7.51 16.55
CA SER A 104 -2.14 -8.94 16.47
C SER A 104 -2.18 -9.52 15.05
N GLN A 105 -2.78 -8.82 14.12
CA GLN A 105 -2.86 -9.22 12.70
C GLN A 105 -2.24 -8.18 11.79
N ASP A 106 -2.25 -6.91 12.22
CA ASP A 106 -1.75 -5.77 11.49
C ASP A 106 -0.34 -5.42 11.95
N PRO A 107 0.55 -5.01 11.05
CA PRO A 107 1.88 -4.60 11.42
C PRO A 107 1.87 -3.22 12.09
N THR A 108 2.73 -3.01 13.09
CA THR A 108 3.19 -1.65 13.37
C THR A 108 4.08 -1.24 12.21
N ALA A 109 3.60 -0.29 11.39
CA ALA A 109 4.21 0.12 10.13
C ALA A 109 4.86 1.50 10.24
N GLY A 110 5.96 1.69 9.52
CA GLY A 110 6.66 2.97 9.46
C GLY A 110 7.23 3.23 8.07
N VAL A 111 7.33 4.51 7.73
CA VAL A 111 7.88 4.95 6.43
C VAL A 111 8.83 6.12 6.59
N LYS A 112 9.79 6.23 5.64
CA LYS A 112 10.64 7.40 5.43
C LYS A 112 10.39 7.94 4.04
N LEU A 113 10.00 9.20 3.96
CA LEU A 113 9.54 9.85 2.73
C LEU A 113 10.34 11.11 2.43
N TRP A 114 10.39 11.47 1.15
CA TRP A 114 10.92 12.73 0.66
C TRP A 114 10.00 13.36 -0.37
N ILE A 115 10.06 14.66 -0.53
CA ILE A 115 9.36 15.40 -1.59
C ILE A 115 10.40 16.10 -2.45
N GLY A 116 10.45 15.75 -3.72
CA GLY A 116 11.30 16.37 -4.74
C GLY A 116 10.43 16.96 -5.86
N GLY A 117 10.41 18.29 -5.96
CA GLY A 117 9.51 18.94 -6.91
C GLY A 117 8.05 18.63 -6.63
N ARG A 118 7.38 17.99 -7.58
CA ARG A 118 5.96 17.55 -7.44
C ARG A 118 5.82 16.06 -7.21
N SER A 119 6.90 15.35 -6.91
CA SER A 119 6.91 13.89 -6.71
C SER A 119 7.15 13.55 -5.24
N LEU A 120 6.48 12.50 -4.78
CA LEU A 120 6.70 11.87 -3.48
C LEU A 120 7.63 10.67 -3.66
N TYR A 121 8.58 10.51 -2.76
CA TYR A 121 9.55 9.42 -2.79
C TYR A 121 9.46 8.60 -1.50
N VAL A 122 9.21 7.30 -1.63
CA VAL A 122 9.17 6.34 -0.52
C VAL A 122 10.52 5.63 -0.47
N GLU A 123 11.40 6.07 0.44
CA GLU A 123 12.79 5.61 0.48
C GLU A 123 12.95 4.33 1.31
N TYR A 124 12.35 4.28 2.49
CA TYR A 124 12.38 3.14 3.39
C TYR A 124 11.00 2.85 3.97
N GLU A 125 10.82 1.60 4.30
CA GLU A 125 9.69 1.09 5.08
C GLU A 125 10.18 0.18 6.19
N ALA A 126 9.40 0.07 7.25
CA ALA A 126 9.57 -0.91 8.31
C ALA A 126 8.21 -1.36 8.79
N GLY A 127 8.04 -2.65 9.04
CA GLY A 127 6.80 -3.15 9.60
C GLY A 127 6.93 -4.55 10.16
N ARG A 128 6.23 -4.80 11.26
CA ARG A 128 6.21 -6.09 11.91
C ARG A 128 4.92 -6.28 12.71
N VAL A 129 4.32 -7.45 12.56
CA VAL A 129 3.21 -7.92 13.37
C VAL A 129 3.74 -8.40 14.72
N GLY A 130 3.00 -8.17 15.80
CA GLY A 130 3.37 -8.58 17.17
C GLY A 130 4.59 -7.85 17.71
N LEU A 131 4.77 -6.58 17.34
CA LEU A 131 5.87 -5.75 17.85
C LEU A 131 5.48 -5.18 19.21
N GLU A 132 6.19 -5.58 20.23
CA GLU A 132 6.00 -5.10 21.60
C GLU A 132 6.42 -3.62 21.72
N ASN A 133 5.73 -2.86 22.58
CA ASN A 133 5.99 -1.43 22.76
C ASN A 133 7.47 -1.13 23.08
N ASP A 134 8.11 -1.99 23.86
CA ASP A 134 9.51 -1.88 24.26
C ASP A 134 10.49 -1.99 23.08
N ASP A 135 10.10 -2.68 22.03
CA ASP A 135 10.94 -2.96 20.86
C ASP A 135 10.70 -2.01 19.70
N ILE A 136 9.60 -1.23 19.73
CA ILE A 136 9.22 -0.36 18.59
C ILE A 136 10.35 0.60 18.21
N ALA A 137 10.87 1.36 19.18
CA ALA A 137 11.88 2.37 18.89
C ALA A 137 13.14 1.74 18.27
N LYS A 138 13.64 0.66 18.86
CA LYS A 138 14.79 -0.09 18.36
C LYS A 138 14.55 -0.60 16.94
N TYR A 139 13.42 -1.26 16.73
CA TYR A 139 13.05 -1.84 15.43
C TYR A 139 12.99 -0.78 14.34
N MET A 140 12.39 0.39 14.63
CA MET A 140 12.26 1.48 13.66
C MET A 140 13.60 2.17 13.39
N ILE A 141 14.45 2.38 14.41
CA ILE A 141 15.79 2.98 14.24
C ILE A 141 16.69 2.11 13.36
N GLU A 142 16.63 0.79 13.53
CA GLU A 142 17.42 -0.14 12.71
C GLU A 142 17.02 -0.16 11.23
N ARG A 143 15.78 0.22 10.89
CA ARG A 143 15.20 0.06 9.55
C ARG A 143 14.85 1.35 8.84
N LEU A 144 14.64 2.43 9.59
CA LEU A 144 14.33 3.76 9.06
C LEU A 144 15.47 4.73 9.42
N PRO A 145 16.55 4.77 8.62
CA PRO A 145 17.75 5.52 8.95
C PRO A 145 17.45 6.99 9.27
N GLY A 146 17.88 7.44 10.45
CA GLY A 146 17.76 8.82 10.92
C GLY A 146 16.46 9.17 11.65
N ILE A 147 15.54 8.21 11.82
CA ILE A 147 14.24 8.46 12.45
C ILE A 147 14.37 9.05 13.87
N GLU A 148 15.41 8.68 14.61
CA GLU A 148 15.66 9.15 15.98
C GLU A 148 16.01 10.64 16.06
N ARG A 149 16.38 11.25 14.93
CA ARG A 149 16.81 12.65 14.84
C ARG A 149 15.79 13.59 14.25
N HIS A 150 14.64 13.06 13.81
CA HIS A 150 13.62 13.83 13.10
C HIS A 150 12.26 13.70 13.78
N THR A 151 11.37 14.62 13.47
CA THR A 151 9.98 14.53 13.93
C THR A 151 9.32 13.32 13.29
N VAL A 152 8.78 12.44 14.13
CA VAL A 152 8.04 11.25 13.76
C VAL A 152 6.56 11.47 14.07
N ARG A 153 5.69 11.36 13.09
CA ARG A 153 4.24 11.49 13.29
C ARG A 153 3.59 10.14 13.34
N ALA A 154 2.97 9.85 14.48
CA ALA A 154 2.35 8.56 14.73
C ALA A 154 0.84 8.69 14.86
N ASP A 155 0.14 7.59 14.56
CA ASP A 155 -1.29 7.51 14.82
C ASP A 155 -1.60 7.93 16.26
N SER A 156 -2.54 8.86 16.42
CA SER A 156 -2.97 9.39 17.70
C SER A 156 -3.89 8.46 18.50
N ALA A 157 -4.28 7.31 17.96
CA ALA A 157 -5.19 6.37 18.61
C ALA A 157 -4.59 5.69 19.86
N ARG A 158 -3.24 5.68 19.98
CA ARG A 158 -2.54 5.06 21.12
C ARG A 158 -1.57 6.05 21.77
N PRO A 159 -2.06 7.03 22.55
CA PRO A 159 -1.21 8.03 23.18
C PRO A 159 -0.23 7.42 24.21
N GLU A 160 -0.60 6.31 24.85
CA GLU A 160 0.27 5.56 25.76
C GLU A 160 1.47 4.97 25.03
N THR A 161 1.28 4.40 23.83
CA THR A 161 2.36 3.89 22.99
C THR A 161 3.30 5.02 22.55
N ILE A 162 2.75 6.17 22.13
CA ILE A 162 3.54 7.36 21.80
C ILE A 162 4.39 7.80 22.99
N SER A 163 3.79 7.90 24.18
CA SER A 163 4.51 8.31 25.40
C SER A 163 5.62 7.32 25.74
N HIS A 164 5.35 6.01 25.62
CA HIS A 164 6.30 4.95 25.89
C HIS A 164 7.50 5.00 24.92
N VAL A 165 7.22 5.05 23.60
CA VAL A 165 8.26 5.09 22.55
C VAL A 165 9.08 6.37 22.62
N LYS A 166 8.50 7.49 23.08
CA LYS A 166 9.17 8.77 23.25
C LYS A 166 10.24 8.73 24.34
N SER A 167 9.96 8.13 25.47
CA SER A 167 10.84 8.11 26.65
C SER A 167 11.55 6.79 26.86
N ASN A 168 10.96 5.71 26.36
CA ASN A 168 11.35 4.31 26.58
C ASN A 168 11.62 3.97 28.05
N GLY A 169 10.82 4.53 28.92
CA GLY A 169 10.62 4.20 30.33
C GLY A 169 11.78 4.53 31.28
N ASP A 170 12.98 4.07 31.03
CA ASP A 170 14.10 4.13 31.99
C ASP A 170 15.39 4.78 31.45
N GLY A 171 15.37 5.35 30.25
CA GLY A 171 16.52 6.01 29.62
C GLY A 171 17.66 5.07 29.20
N ARG A 172 17.49 3.75 29.35
CA ARG A 172 18.50 2.75 28.96
C ARG A 172 18.26 2.16 27.58
N ARG A 173 17.07 2.38 27.01
CA ARG A 173 16.66 1.83 25.72
C ARG A 173 16.63 2.93 24.66
N GLN A 174 16.70 2.52 23.39
CA GLN A 174 16.52 3.43 22.28
C GLN A 174 15.11 4.02 22.30
N SER A 175 14.99 5.30 21.98
CA SER A 175 13.72 6.04 21.97
C SER A 175 13.58 6.89 20.71
N LEU A 176 12.37 7.37 20.45
CA LEU A 176 12.08 8.35 19.42
C LEU A 176 11.64 9.66 20.08
N PRO A 177 12.59 10.50 20.57
CA PRO A 177 12.29 11.64 21.44
C PRO A 177 11.44 12.71 20.75
N GLN A 178 11.42 12.76 19.42
CA GLN A 178 10.64 13.71 18.62
C GLN A 178 9.35 13.10 18.05
N ILE A 179 8.88 11.97 18.61
CA ILE A 179 7.59 11.40 18.22
C ILE A 179 6.44 12.26 18.72
N VAL A 180 5.48 12.52 17.85
CA VAL A 180 4.27 13.32 18.14
C VAL A 180 3.04 12.63 17.54
N PRO A 181 1.87 12.77 18.18
CA PRO A 181 0.63 12.31 17.60
C PRO A 181 0.28 13.10 16.35
N VAL A 182 -0.27 12.43 15.34
CA VAL A 182 -0.88 13.10 14.20
C VAL A 182 -2.21 13.72 14.63
N GLU A 183 -2.52 14.90 14.13
CA GLU A 183 -3.82 15.49 14.28
C GLU A 183 -4.81 14.82 13.30
N LYS A 184 -5.94 14.32 13.82
CA LYS A 184 -7.03 13.74 13.03
C LYS A 184 -8.25 14.64 13.07
N TRP A 185 -8.98 14.74 11.97
CA TRP A 185 -10.24 15.48 11.84
C TRP A 185 -11.22 14.66 11.02
N LYS A 186 -12.49 15.05 11.02
CA LYS A 186 -13.51 14.40 10.18
C LYS A 186 -13.14 14.61 8.71
N GLY A 187 -12.97 13.52 7.95
CA GLY A 187 -12.52 13.56 6.55
C GLY A 187 -10.99 13.50 6.38
N SER A 188 -10.22 13.28 7.46
CA SER A 188 -8.74 13.21 7.37
C SER A 188 -8.20 12.05 6.52
N VAL A 189 -9.00 11.00 6.31
CA VAL A 189 -8.64 9.90 5.41
C VAL A 189 -8.74 10.37 3.96
N GLU A 190 -9.87 10.96 3.61
CA GLU A 190 -10.16 11.46 2.27
C GLU A 190 -9.21 12.59 1.88
N ASP A 191 -8.97 13.54 2.78
CA ASP A 191 -8.01 14.63 2.56
C ASP A 191 -6.58 14.09 2.38
N GLY A 192 -6.19 13.08 3.16
CA GLY A 192 -4.91 12.41 3.05
C GLY A 192 -4.75 11.66 1.72
N ILE A 193 -5.79 10.96 1.28
CA ILE A 193 -5.83 10.31 -0.04
C ILE A 193 -5.71 11.35 -1.16
N ALA A 194 -6.50 12.43 -1.07
CA ALA A 194 -6.45 13.52 -2.05
C ALA A 194 -5.05 14.13 -2.12
N HIS A 195 -4.38 14.31 -0.96
CA HIS A 195 -3.01 14.79 -0.89
C HIS A 195 -2.02 13.84 -1.58
N LEU A 196 -2.06 12.53 -1.31
CA LEU A 196 -1.22 11.54 -1.98
C LEU A 196 -1.44 11.52 -3.50
N ARG A 197 -2.68 11.63 -3.94
CA ARG A 197 -3.04 11.69 -5.36
C ARG A 197 -2.67 13.01 -6.04
N SER A 198 -2.45 14.07 -5.29
CA SER A 198 -2.05 15.38 -5.82
C SER A 198 -0.60 15.42 -6.32
N TYR A 199 0.25 14.50 -5.87
CA TYR A 199 1.58 14.37 -6.44
C TYR A 199 1.51 13.94 -7.91
N SER A 200 2.45 14.42 -8.72
CA SER A 200 2.58 13.98 -10.12
C SER A 200 2.83 12.49 -10.21
N GLU A 201 3.68 12.00 -9.32
CA GLU A 201 3.99 10.57 -9.15
C GLU A 201 4.45 10.26 -7.73
N ILE A 202 4.33 9.00 -7.35
CA ILE A 202 4.90 8.42 -6.13
C ILE A 202 5.98 7.42 -6.56
N VAL A 203 7.24 7.74 -6.29
CA VAL A 203 8.37 6.87 -6.62
C VAL A 203 8.64 5.97 -5.42
N ILE A 204 8.46 4.67 -5.60
CA ILE A 204 8.65 3.68 -4.55
C ILE A 204 10.00 3.00 -4.78
N HIS A 205 10.90 3.07 -3.79
CA HIS A 205 12.16 2.37 -3.89
C HIS A 205 11.93 0.85 -3.90
N PRO A 206 12.64 0.05 -4.71
CA PRO A 206 12.45 -1.42 -4.80
C PRO A 206 12.49 -2.17 -3.47
N ARG A 207 13.17 -1.62 -2.46
CA ARG A 207 13.21 -2.18 -1.10
C ARG A 207 11.89 -2.06 -0.34
N CYS A 208 10.98 -1.15 -0.76
CA CYS A 208 9.69 -0.89 -0.12
C CYS A 208 8.60 -1.79 -0.71
N THR A 209 8.72 -3.09 -0.49
CA THR A 209 7.84 -4.11 -1.10
C THR A 209 6.45 -4.15 -0.47
N ALA A 210 6.33 -3.87 0.83
CA ALA A 210 5.05 -3.85 1.53
C ALA A 210 4.25 -2.60 1.17
N PHE A 211 4.88 -1.42 1.10
CA PHE A 211 4.26 -0.21 0.59
C PHE A 211 3.77 -0.39 -0.85
N LEU A 212 4.61 -0.99 -1.71
CA LEU A 212 4.23 -1.29 -3.09
C LEU A 212 3.02 -2.21 -3.16
N ARG A 213 2.97 -3.25 -2.31
CA ARG A 213 1.82 -4.15 -2.21
C ARG A 213 0.55 -3.39 -1.81
N GLU A 214 0.63 -2.52 -0.80
CA GLU A 214 -0.51 -1.70 -0.39
C GLU A 214 -0.91 -0.71 -1.49
N ALA A 215 0.04 -0.05 -2.16
CA ALA A 215 -0.26 0.85 -3.26
C ALA A 215 -1.05 0.18 -4.40
N ARG A 216 -0.85 -1.13 -4.60
CA ARG A 216 -1.62 -1.94 -5.56
C ARG A 216 -3.02 -2.33 -5.05
N LEU A 217 -3.16 -2.55 -3.75
CA LEU A 217 -4.36 -3.16 -3.16
C LEU A 217 -5.30 -2.16 -2.49
N TYR A 218 -4.78 -1.00 -2.08
CA TYR A 218 -5.55 0.04 -1.42
C TYR A 218 -6.62 0.59 -2.34
N SER A 219 -7.88 0.40 -1.95
CA SER A 219 -9.01 0.63 -2.86
C SER A 219 -10.24 1.15 -2.14
N TYR A 220 -11.10 1.81 -2.91
CA TYR A 220 -12.47 2.09 -2.53
C TYR A 220 -13.29 0.80 -2.50
N LYS A 221 -14.37 0.80 -1.71
CA LYS A 221 -15.36 -0.27 -1.73
C LYS A 221 -16.06 -0.29 -3.09
N VAL A 222 -16.44 -1.49 -3.52
CA VAL A 222 -17.24 -1.70 -4.74
C VAL A 222 -18.55 -2.33 -4.32
N ASP A 223 -19.66 -1.77 -4.77
CA ASP A 223 -20.97 -2.39 -4.60
C ASP A 223 -20.99 -3.74 -5.32
N ARG A 224 -21.39 -4.78 -4.60
CA ARG A 224 -21.35 -6.15 -5.14
C ARG A 224 -22.42 -6.43 -6.18
N LEU A 225 -23.51 -5.65 -6.16
CA LEU A 225 -24.66 -5.84 -7.07
C LEU A 225 -24.51 -5.02 -8.33
N THR A 226 -24.09 -3.74 -8.20
CA THR A 226 -24.02 -2.82 -9.33
C THR A 226 -22.61 -2.74 -9.95
N GLY A 227 -21.57 -3.10 -9.18
CA GLY A 227 -20.18 -2.91 -9.59
C GLY A 227 -19.68 -1.46 -9.41
N ASP A 228 -20.51 -0.56 -8.87
CA ASP A 228 -20.16 0.85 -8.68
C ASP A 228 -19.10 1.02 -7.59
N VAL A 229 -18.17 1.94 -7.83
CA VAL A 229 -17.17 2.35 -6.85
C VAL A 229 -17.80 3.30 -5.84
N LEU A 230 -17.77 2.92 -4.58
CA LEU A 230 -18.29 3.72 -3.47
C LEU A 230 -17.25 4.72 -2.97
N ALA A 231 -17.71 5.76 -2.26
CA ALA A 231 -16.79 6.74 -1.66
C ALA A 231 -16.00 6.20 -0.45
N ASP A 232 -16.49 5.11 0.16
CA ASP A 232 -15.85 4.49 1.31
C ASP A 232 -14.62 3.69 0.91
N VAL A 233 -13.57 3.78 1.72
CA VAL A 233 -12.34 3.01 1.56
C VAL A 233 -12.47 1.62 2.19
N VAL A 234 -11.82 0.62 1.59
CA VAL A 234 -11.68 -0.71 2.20
C VAL A 234 -10.69 -0.60 3.35
N ASP A 235 -11.10 -1.02 4.55
CA ASP A 235 -10.25 -1.05 5.74
C ASP A 235 -9.32 -2.28 5.72
N ALA A 236 -8.40 -2.27 4.76
CA ALA A 236 -7.35 -3.29 4.59
C ALA A 236 -6.25 -2.75 3.66
N HIS A 237 -5.05 -3.25 3.80
CA HIS A 237 -3.89 -2.87 2.98
C HIS A 237 -3.59 -1.36 3.02
N ASN A 238 -3.65 -0.77 4.21
CA ASN A 238 -3.56 0.68 4.41
C ASN A 238 -2.49 1.11 5.42
N HIS A 239 -1.81 0.20 6.10
CA HIS A 239 -0.91 0.53 7.22
C HIS A 239 0.28 1.42 6.82
N TYR A 240 0.97 1.06 5.72
CA TYR A 240 2.08 1.87 5.21
C TYR A 240 1.59 3.13 4.51
N ILE A 241 0.42 3.06 3.86
CA ILE A 241 -0.24 4.23 3.26
C ILE A 241 -0.68 5.20 4.37
N ASP A 242 -1.23 4.71 5.48
CA ASP A 242 -1.63 5.51 6.63
C ASP A 242 -0.42 6.12 7.33
N ALA A 243 0.66 5.34 7.52
CA ALA A 243 1.92 5.88 8.00
C ALA A 243 2.44 7.02 7.09
N ALA A 244 2.30 6.90 5.76
CA ALA A 244 2.67 7.97 4.83
C ALA A 244 1.76 9.20 4.98
N ARG A 245 0.45 9.02 5.11
CA ARG A 245 -0.50 10.12 5.39
C ARG A 245 -0.15 10.83 6.71
N TYR A 246 0.20 10.08 7.75
CA TYR A 246 0.60 10.65 9.03
C TYR A 246 1.91 11.43 8.92
N ALA A 247 2.92 10.89 8.23
CA ALA A 247 4.18 11.58 7.96
C ALA A 247 3.95 12.97 7.33
N LEU A 248 3.02 13.03 6.38
CA LEU A 248 2.69 14.24 5.60
C LEU A 248 1.58 15.08 6.24
N GLY A 249 1.06 14.71 7.40
CA GLY A 249 -0.07 15.37 8.07
C GLY A 249 -0.06 16.91 8.07
N PRO A 250 1.06 17.57 8.40
CA PRO A 250 1.14 19.03 8.38
C PRO A 250 0.99 19.67 7.00
N LEU A 251 1.21 18.89 5.94
CA LEU A 251 1.11 19.37 4.55
C LEU A 251 -0.29 19.15 3.97
N ILE A 252 -1.10 18.32 4.63
CA ILE A 252 -2.47 18.01 4.19
C ILE A 252 -3.38 19.19 4.54
N ARG A 253 -4.02 19.77 3.54
CA ARG A 253 -5.00 20.85 3.72
C ARG A 253 -6.38 20.27 4.03
N ARG A 254 -7.02 20.78 5.07
CA ARG A 254 -8.37 20.37 5.44
C ARG A 254 -9.38 20.92 4.43
N GLY A 255 -10.21 20.03 3.87
CA GLY A 255 -11.39 20.40 3.09
C GLY A 255 -11.13 21.23 1.84
N GLY A 256 -10.00 21.04 1.17
CA GLY A 256 -9.73 21.86 0.02
C GLY A 256 -8.76 21.28 -1.00
N SER A 257 -9.15 21.40 -2.24
CA SER A 257 -8.33 21.22 -3.42
C SER A 257 -6.92 21.80 -3.25
N GLY A 258 -5.92 20.90 -3.20
CA GLY A 258 -4.52 21.31 -3.18
C GLY A 258 -4.15 22.05 -4.45
N VAL A 259 -3.93 23.34 -4.33
CA VAL A 259 -3.21 24.09 -5.32
C VAL A 259 -1.80 24.25 -4.78
N PHE A 260 -0.84 23.59 -5.41
CA PHE A 260 0.56 23.96 -5.22
C PHE A 260 0.78 25.35 -5.78
N ALA A 261 1.19 26.28 -4.93
CA ALA A 261 1.71 27.56 -5.36
C ALA A 261 3.18 27.41 -5.78
#